data_5756b6dc4aeddbdaff6008b131d15003
#
_entry.id   5756b6dc4aeddbdaff6008b131d15003
#
_cell.length_a   1.000
_cell.length_b   1.000
_cell.length_c   1.000
_cell.angle_alpha   90.00
_cell.angle_beta   90.00
_cell.angle_gamma   90.00
#
_symmetry.space_group_name_H-M   'P 1'
#
loop_
_entity.id
_entity.type
_entity.pdbx_description
1 polymer ?
#
loop_
_entity_poly.entity_id
_entity_poly.type
_entity_poly.pdbx_seq_one_letter_code
_entity_poly.pdbx_strand_id
1 'polypeptide(L)'
;MTGKTKVTATDINNELLNNFKIKSKIGSVQIKLGNITAKYNGKDAVGDLLQEWIGEWMKSKNYYFKTKTNTQEFPDFLLSESDSKDFLEVKTFNADTSPAFDIANFDSYCTSLLKLPERIEADYLILSYKMINSELRINDIWLKKVWEISSPSGTNAIKIQTKRGQIYNLRPCTWYSSRLSYQPFTNKNDFLKALADTQTNYPQCAPYRENWLTNVKTKYQQNTGIKL
;
A
#
# COMPACT_ATOMS: atom_id res chain seq x y z
N MET A 1 -10.19 -30.10 -12.83
CA MET A 1 -9.95 -28.64 -12.70
C MET A 1 -8.68 -28.46 -11.90
N THR A 2 -7.62 -27.96 -12.49
CA THR A 2 -6.37 -27.66 -11.76
C THR A 2 -6.66 -26.54 -10.79
N GLY A 3 -6.43 -26.76 -9.50
CA GLY A 3 -6.62 -25.73 -8.45
C GLY A 3 -5.77 -24.49 -8.74
N LYS A 4 -6.16 -23.33 -8.20
CA LYS A 4 -5.39 -22.11 -8.30
C LYS A 4 -4.06 -22.24 -7.55
N THR A 5 -2.99 -21.68 -8.10
CA THR A 5 -1.65 -21.70 -7.50
C THR A 5 -1.56 -20.69 -6.35
N LYS A 6 -1.22 -21.16 -5.15
CA LYS A 6 -0.93 -20.28 -4.01
C LYS A 6 0.45 -19.61 -4.22
N VAL A 7 0.49 -18.31 -4.04
CA VAL A 7 1.69 -17.48 -4.22
C VAL A 7 1.82 -16.49 -3.08
N THR A 8 3.04 -16.04 -2.82
CA THR A 8 3.34 -14.95 -1.88
C THR A 8 3.46 -13.62 -2.64
N ALA A 9 3.42 -12.51 -1.92
CA ALA A 9 3.70 -11.20 -2.49
C ALA A 9 5.11 -11.12 -3.11
N THR A 10 6.08 -11.85 -2.53
CA THR A 10 7.44 -11.96 -3.07
C THR A 10 7.47 -12.69 -4.40
N ASP A 11 6.69 -13.78 -4.55
CA ASP A 11 6.59 -14.52 -5.82
C ASP A 11 5.99 -13.62 -6.91
N ILE A 12 4.93 -12.86 -6.58
CA ILE A 12 4.30 -11.89 -7.49
C ILE A 12 5.30 -10.84 -7.95
N ASN A 13 6.02 -10.22 -7.01
CA ASN A 13 7.02 -9.20 -7.33
C ASN A 13 8.14 -9.76 -8.22
N ASN A 14 8.66 -10.94 -7.90
CA ASN A 14 9.72 -11.59 -8.67
C ASN A 14 9.24 -11.98 -10.08
N GLU A 15 8.02 -12.49 -10.22
CA GLU A 15 7.44 -12.86 -11.50
C GLU A 15 7.23 -11.61 -12.38
N LEU A 16 6.73 -10.51 -11.82
CA LEU A 16 6.60 -9.23 -12.54
C LEU A 16 7.94 -8.69 -13.02
N LEU A 17 8.97 -8.74 -12.17
CA LEU A 17 10.30 -8.20 -12.51
C LEU A 17 11.06 -9.09 -13.49
N ASN A 18 11.18 -10.38 -13.20
CA ASN A 18 12.15 -11.25 -13.84
C ASN A 18 11.57 -11.97 -15.06
N ASN A 19 10.33 -12.47 -14.99
CA ASN A 19 9.74 -13.26 -16.07
C ASN A 19 8.85 -12.41 -16.96
N PHE A 20 7.91 -11.66 -16.39
CA PHE A 20 7.07 -10.74 -17.17
C PHE A 20 7.84 -9.53 -17.67
N LYS A 21 8.90 -9.11 -16.95
CA LYS A 21 9.74 -7.96 -17.26
C LYS A 21 8.94 -6.67 -17.44
N ILE A 22 8.09 -6.37 -16.44
CA ILE A 22 7.11 -5.27 -16.48
C ILE A 22 7.73 -3.93 -16.86
N LYS A 23 8.98 -3.63 -16.44
CA LYS A 23 9.69 -2.38 -16.74
C LYS A 23 10.03 -2.22 -18.24
N SER A 24 10.08 -3.31 -19.01
CA SER A 24 10.32 -3.29 -20.45
C SER A 24 9.03 -3.23 -21.29
N LYS A 25 7.86 -3.31 -20.64
CA LYS A 25 6.58 -3.31 -21.34
C LYS A 25 6.09 -1.88 -21.57
N ILE A 26 5.42 -1.70 -22.69
CA ILE A 26 4.70 -0.47 -23.02
C ILE A 26 3.22 -0.80 -23.00
N GLY A 27 2.48 -0.08 -22.18
CA GLY A 27 1.04 -0.18 -22.07
C GLY A 27 0.34 1.06 -22.62
N SER A 28 -0.98 0.99 -22.65
CA SER A 28 -1.84 2.14 -22.91
C SER A 28 -3.09 2.08 -22.05
N VAL A 29 -3.60 3.24 -21.66
CA VAL A 29 -4.91 3.36 -21.04
C VAL A 29 -5.89 3.87 -22.08
N GLN A 30 -7.02 3.18 -22.25
CA GLN A 30 -8.01 3.53 -23.28
C GLN A 30 -9.42 3.21 -22.84
N ILE A 31 -10.37 4.00 -23.33
CA ILE A 31 -11.81 3.77 -23.20
C ILE A 31 -12.34 3.37 -24.56
N LYS A 32 -13.11 2.28 -24.61
CA LYS A 32 -13.83 1.85 -25.82
C LYS A 32 -15.33 1.88 -25.57
N LEU A 33 -16.03 2.69 -26.37
CA LEU A 33 -17.49 2.75 -26.39
C LEU A 33 -17.99 2.47 -27.81
N GLY A 34 -18.68 1.37 -27.99
CA GLY A 34 -19.04 0.89 -29.32
C GLY A 34 -17.78 0.63 -30.15
N ASN A 35 -17.69 1.26 -31.31
CA ASN A 35 -16.54 1.14 -32.23
C ASN A 35 -15.52 2.27 -32.04
N ILE A 36 -15.74 3.19 -31.12
CA ILE A 36 -14.84 4.34 -30.89
C ILE A 36 -13.92 4.04 -29.73
N THR A 37 -12.62 4.20 -29.95
CA THR A 37 -11.59 4.06 -28.89
C THR A 37 -10.89 5.40 -28.71
N ALA A 38 -10.84 5.88 -27.46
CA ALA A 38 -10.08 7.05 -27.06
C ALA A 38 -8.93 6.63 -26.13
N LYS A 39 -7.72 7.12 -26.42
CA LYS A 39 -6.56 6.93 -25.52
C LYS A 39 -6.60 7.98 -24.41
N TYR A 40 -6.30 7.53 -23.20
CA TYR A 40 -6.22 8.41 -22.03
C TYR A 40 -4.80 8.97 -21.89
N ASN A 41 -4.70 10.27 -21.74
CA ASN A 41 -3.42 11.00 -21.58
C ASN A 41 -3.25 11.57 -20.15
N GLY A 42 -4.26 11.44 -19.29
CA GLY A 42 -4.23 11.93 -17.92
C GLY A 42 -3.36 11.05 -17.02
N LYS A 43 -3.20 11.49 -15.78
CA LYS A 43 -2.40 10.78 -14.76
C LYS A 43 -3.26 10.31 -13.58
N ASP A 44 -4.43 10.87 -13.38
CA ASP A 44 -5.18 10.72 -12.13
C ASP A 44 -5.80 9.32 -11.96
N ALA A 45 -6.24 8.69 -13.05
CA ALA A 45 -6.87 7.36 -13.00
C ALA A 45 -5.89 6.18 -13.12
N VAL A 46 -4.61 6.43 -13.38
CA VAL A 46 -3.64 5.36 -13.69
C VAL A 46 -3.42 4.43 -12.49
N GLY A 47 -3.54 4.96 -11.27
CA GLY A 47 -3.37 4.18 -10.05
C GLY A 47 -4.37 3.05 -9.94
N ASP A 48 -5.65 3.37 -10.00
CA ASP A 48 -6.75 2.40 -9.89
C ASP A 48 -6.71 1.38 -11.06
N LEU A 49 -6.40 1.86 -12.27
CA LEU A 49 -6.30 0.99 -13.43
C LEU A 49 -5.11 0.03 -13.37
N LEU A 50 -3.99 0.41 -12.76
CA LEU A 50 -2.87 -0.50 -12.52
C LEU A 50 -3.20 -1.56 -11.46
N GLN A 51 -3.95 -1.21 -10.42
CA GLN A 51 -4.43 -2.17 -9.43
C GLN A 51 -5.35 -3.22 -10.10
N GLU A 52 -6.32 -2.80 -10.90
CA GLU A 52 -7.18 -3.70 -11.68
C GLU A 52 -6.36 -4.59 -12.64
N TRP A 53 -5.38 -3.99 -13.31
CA TRP A 53 -4.50 -4.73 -14.21
C TRP A 53 -3.69 -5.81 -13.47
N ILE A 54 -3.18 -5.53 -12.27
CA ILE A 54 -2.49 -6.54 -11.44
C ILE A 54 -3.43 -7.70 -11.12
N GLY A 55 -4.69 -7.43 -10.78
CA GLY A 55 -5.71 -8.46 -10.56
C GLY A 55 -5.92 -9.35 -11.79
N GLU A 56 -6.10 -8.76 -12.97
CA GLU A 56 -6.27 -9.50 -14.21
C GLU A 56 -5.01 -10.28 -14.60
N TRP A 57 -3.82 -9.70 -14.38
CA TRP A 57 -2.56 -10.39 -14.60
C TRP A 57 -2.42 -11.61 -13.67
N MET A 58 -2.73 -11.50 -12.38
CA MET A 58 -2.74 -12.63 -11.45
C MET A 58 -3.74 -13.72 -11.87
N LYS A 59 -4.93 -13.35 -12.37
CA LYS A 59 -5.91 -14.30 -12.94
C LYS A 59 -5.32 -15.04 -14.14
N SER A 60 -4.64 -14.34 -15.05
CA SER A 60 -4.03 -14.93 -16.24
C SER A 60 -2.94 -15.97 -15.91
N LYS A 61 -2.31 -15.82 -14.73
CA LYS A 61 -1.31 -16.75 -14.18
C LYS A 61 -1.93 -17.89 -13.35
N ASN A 62 -3.25 -17.94 -13.24
CA ASN A 62 -3.99 -18.89 -12.39
C ASN A 62 -3.58 -18.80 -10.89
N TYR A 63 -3.20 -17.60 -10.40
CA TYR A 63 -2.85 -17.38 -9.00
C TYR A 63 -4.10 -17.30 -8.13
N TYR A 64 -3.97 -17.80 -6.89
CA TYR A 64 -5.03 -17.68 -5.91
C TYR A 64 -5.00 -16.30 -5.26
N PHE A 65 -6.13 -15.61 -5.28
CA PHE A 65 -6.38 -14.41 -4.47
C PHE A 65 -7.88 -14.18 -4.30
N LYS A 66 -8.22 -13.38 -3.29
CA LYS A 66 -9.55 -12.82 -3.07
C LYS A 66 -9.46 -11.29 -3.10
N THR A 67 -10.53 -10.64 -3.48
CA THR A 67 -10.73 -9.18 -3.38
C THR A 67 -11.91 -8.89 -2.46
N LYS A 68 -11.95 -7.71 -1.86
CA LYS A 68 -13.13 -7.25 -1.13
C LYS A 68 -14.23 -6.81 -2.10
N THR A 69 -15.47 -6.93 -1.69
CA THR A 69 -16.62 -6.44 -2.47
C THR A 69 -16.60 -4.91 -2.56
N ASN A 70 -16.21 -4.24 -1.47
CA ASN A 70 -15.96 -2.82 -1.45
C ASN A 70 -14.47 -2.57 -1.74
N THR A 71 -14.16 -2.00 -2.91
CA THR A 71 -12.81 -1.72 -3.38
C THR A 71 -12.07 -0.64 -2.57
N GLN A 72 -12.76 0.04 -1.66
CA GLN A 72 -12.15 1.00 -0.71
C GLN A 72 -11.64 0.31 0.57
N GLU A 73 -11.92 -0.98 0.75
CA GLU A 73 -11.52 -1.73 1.94
C GLU A 73 -10.19 -2.42 1.74
N PHE A 74 -9.35 -2.31 2.78
CA PHE A 74 -8.10 -3.07 2.90
C PHE A 74 -8.37 -4.59 3.08
N PRO A 75 -7.56 -5.47 2.47
CA PRO A 75 -6.52 -5.21 1.47
C PRO A 75 -7.08 -5.20 0.04
N ASP A 76 -6.29 -4.69 -0.93
CA ASP A 76 -6.62 -4.81 -2.35
C ASP A 76 -6.71 -6.27 -2.78
N PHE A 77 -5.75 -7.09 -2.32
CA PHE A 77 -5.73 -8.53 -2.57
C PHE A 77 -5.37 -9.32 -1.31
N LEU A 78 -6.06 -10.42 -1.09
CA LEU A 78 -5.78 -11.39 -0.04
C LEU A 78 -5.26 -12.67 -0.71
N LEU A 79 -3.98 -13.00 -0.51
CA LEU A 79 -3.30 -14.10 -1.21
C LEU A 79 -3.50 -15.46 -0.52
N SER A 80 -4.27 -15.52 0.55
CA SER A 80 -4.57 -16.73 1.30
C SER A 80 -6.06 -16.93 1.54
N GLU A 81 -6.41 -18.10 2.03
CA GLU A 81 -7.78 -18.40 2.47
C GLU A 81 -8.12 -17.75 3.82
N SER A 82 -7.07 -17.48 4.62
CA SER A 82 -7.20 -16.80 5.91
C SER A 82 -7.41 -15.31 5.70
N ASP A 83 -8.35 -14.72 6.43
CA ASP A 83 -8.64 -13.28 6.38
C ASP A 83 -7.71 -12.44 7.27
N SER A 84 -6.66 -13.05 7.86
CA SER A 84 -5.73 -12.38 8.78
C SER A 84 -4.27 -12.40 8.37
N LYS A 85 -3.93 -12.86 7.15
CA LYS A 85 -2.55 -12.92 6.66
C LYS A 85 -2.46 -12.83 5.15
N ASP A 86 -1.24 -12.65 4.65
CA ASP A 86 -0.90 -12.59 3.22
C ASP A 86 -1.66 -11.46 2.49
N PHE A 87 -1.68 -10.29 3.14
CA PHE A 87 -2.26 -9.06 2.61
C PHE A 87 -1.34 -8.43 1.58
N LEU A 88 -1.88 -8.11 0.41
CA LEU A 88 -1.20 -7.36 -0.63
C LEU A 88 -1.96 -6.08 -0.92
N GLU A 89 -1.29 -4.96 -0.75
CA GLU A 89 -1.78 -3.61 -1.07
C GLU A 89 -1.00 -3.09 -2.27
N VAL A 90 -1.67 -2.55 -3.26
CA VAL A 90 -1.05 -1.96 -4.45
C VAL A 90 -1.06 -0.45 -4.33
N LYS A 91 0.08 0.17 -4.53
CA LYS A 91 0.21 1.63 -4.57
C LYS A 91 0.96 2.06 -5.82
N THR A 92 0.58 3.20 -6.34
CA THR A 92 1.20 3.73 -7.55
C THR A 92 1.50 5.21 -7.41
N PHE A 93 2.48 5.69 -8.13
CA PHE A 93 2.76 7.11 -8.24
C PHE A 93 3.45 7.46 -9.56
N ASN A 94 3.29 8.72 -9.98
CA ASN A 94 3.99 9.23 -11.14
C ASN A 94 5.49 9.40 -10.83
N ALA A 95 6.36 8.76 -11.60
CA ALA A 95 7.81 8.78 -11.41
C ALA A 95 8.45 10.17 -11.62
N ASP A 96 7.73 11.13 -12.19
CA ASP A 96 8.19 12.53 -12.34
C ASP A 96 8.08 13.32 -11.04
N THR A 97 7.41 12.77 -10.02
CA THR A 97 7.20 13.38 -8.70
C THR A 97 7.61 12.42 -7.59
N SER A 98 7.74 12.94 -6.36
CA SER A 98 7.88 12.07 -5.18
C SER A 98 6.58 11.29 -4.92
N PRO A 99 6.65 10.16 -4.18
CA PRO A 99 5.46 9.38 -3.84
C PRO A 99 4.43 10.25 -3.12
N ALA A 100 3.24 10.34 -3.73
CA ALA A 100 2.15 11.20 -3.27
C ALA A 100 0.85 10.41 -3.00
N PHE A 101 0.92 9.08 -3.00
CA PHE A 101 -0.22 8.25 -2.63
C PHE A 101 -0.52 8.32 -1.12
N ASP A 102 -1.75 8.04 -0.76
CA ASP A 102 -2.14 7.85 0.63
C ASP A 102 -1.88 6.39 1.01
N ILE A 103 -1.07 6.18 2.07
CA ILE A 103 -0.91 4.83 2.63
C ILE A 103 -2.25 4.37 3.17
N ALA A 104 -2.90 5.21 3.96
CA ALA A 104 -4.26 5.03 4.47
C ALA A 104 -4.77 6.34 5.09
N ASN A 105 -6.07 6.45 5.32
CA ASN A 105 -6.59 7.41 6.28
C ASN A 105 -6.05 7.06 7.68
N PHE A 106 -5.54 8.05 8.42
CA PHE A 106 -4.82 7.85 9.67
C PHE A 106 -5.70 7.20 10.74
N ASP A 107 -6.89 7.75 10.98
CA ASP A 107 -7.80 7.23 11.99
C ASP A 107 -8.29 5.83 11.65
N SER A 108 -8.64 5.61 10.39
CA SER A 108 -9.05 4.28 9.91
C SER A 108 -7.93 3.26 10.03
N TYR A 109 -6.68 3.65 9.78
CA TYR A 109 -5.53 2.77 9.96
C TYR A 109 -5.32 2.40 11.42
N CYS A 110 -5.28 3.40 12.31
CA CYS A 110 -5.08 3.18 13.75
C CYS A 110 -6.21 2.34 14.38
N THR A 111 -7.45 2.63 14.03
CA THR A 111 -8.60 1.85 14.55
C THR A 111 -8.67 0.44 13.96
N SER A 112 -8.22 0.25 12.72
CA SER A 112 -8.15 -1.09 12.11
C SER A 112 -7.11 -1.98 12.79
N LEU A 113 -5.98 -1.43 13.26
CA LEU A 113 -4.97 -2.20 14.00
C LEU A 113 -5.48 -2.69 15.36
N LEU A 114 -6.45 -2.02 15.98
CA LEU A 114 -7.13 -2.55 17.17
C LEU A 114 -7.99 -3.80 16.87
N LYS A 115 -8.47 -3.93 15.64
CA LYS A 115 -9.32 -5.04 15.20
C LYS A 115 -8.51 -6.16 14.57
N LEU A 116 -7.57 -5.81 13.70
CA LEU A 116 -6.74 -6.69 12.89
C LEU A 116 -5.28 -6.20 12.95
N PRO A 117 -4.54 -6.43 14.05
CA PRO A 117 -3.17 -5.95 14.19
C PRO A 117 -2.21 -6.56 13.18
N GLU A 118 -2.53 -7.73 12.61
CA GLU A 118 -1.78 -8.38 11.52
C GLU A 118 -1.74 -7.55 10.24
N ARG A 119 -2.60 -6.53 10.11
CA ARG A 119 -2.52 -5.56 9.02
C ARG A 119 -1.15 -4.90 8.91
N ILE A 120 -0.40 -4.80 10.01
CA ILE A 120 0.96 -4.28 9.99
C ILE A 120 1.88 -5.13 9.11
N GLU A 121 1.60 -6.42 8.93
CA GLU A 121 2.39 -7.34 8.11
C GLU A 121 2.06 -7.27 6.62
N ALA A 122 1.16 -6.39 6.22
CA ALA A 122 0.81 -6.25 4.80
C ALA A 122 2.03 -5.93 3.94
N ASP A 123 2.07 -6.55 2.77
CA ASP A 123 3.01 -6.24 1.71
C ASP A 123 2.43 -5.15 0.81
N TYR A 124 3.25 -4.15 0.52
CA TYR A 124 2.92 -3.06 -0.40
C TYR A 124 3.69 -3.26 -1.70
N LEU A 125 2.97 -3.61 -2.76
CA LEU A 125 3.48 -3.63 -4.12
C LEU A 125 3.35 -2.24 -4.72
N ILE A 126 4.48 -1.56 -4.89
CA ILE A 126 4.49 -0.15 -5.27
C ILE A 126 5.07 -0.01 -6.66
N LEU A 127 4.32 0.61 -7.58
CA LEU A 127 4.75 0.86 -8.93
C LEU A 127 4.89 2.37 -9.18
N SER A 128 6.05 2.80 -9.66
CA SER A 128 6.17 4.12 -10.25
C SER A 128 5.98 4.03 -11.77
N TYR A 129 5.21 4.97 -12.32
CA TYR A 129 4.87 4.97 -13.75
C TYR A 129 5.14 6.33 -14.40
N LYS A 130 5.24 6.31 -15.72
CA LYS A 130 5.22 7.51 -16.57
C LYS A 130 4.20 7.36 -17.68
N MET A 131 3.54 8.46 -18.00
CA MET A 131 2.71 8.59 -19.20
C MET A 131 3.45 9.47 -20.21
N ILE A 132 3.86 8.89 -21.34
CA ILE A 132 4.60 9.57 -22.41
C ILE A 132 3.84 9.33 -23.71
N ASN A 133 3.27 10.38 -24.31
CA ASN A 133 2.53 10.28 -25.59
C ASN A 133 1.44 9.18 -25.59
N SER A 134 0.62 9.13 -24.54
CA SER A 134 -0.39 8.09 -24.30
C SER A 134 0.15 6.67 -24.06
N GLU A 135 1.45 6.51 -23.91
CA GLU A 135 2.08 5.25 -23.50
C GLU A 135 2.28 5.21 -22.00
N LEU A 136 1.83 4.13 -21.37
CA LEU A 136 2.09 3.84 -19.95
C LEU A 136 3.38 3.00 -19.87
N ARG A 137 4.32 3.46 -19.08
CA ARG A 137 5.58 2.76 -18.80
C ARG A 137 5.79 2.63 -17.29
N ILE A 138 6.11 1.44 -16.83
CA ILE A 138 6.52 1.24 -15.43
C ILE A 138 8.00 1.59 -15.31
N ASN A 139 8.28 2.59 -14.48
CA ASN A 139 9.64 3.06 -14.26
C ASN A 139 10.37 2.17 -13.23
N ASP A 140 9.70 1.88 -12.12
CA ASP A 140 10.22 0.99 -11.10
C ASP A 140 9.10 0.28 -10.32
N ILE A 141 9.48 -0.80 -9.60
CA ILE A 141 8.59 -1.60 -8.77
C ILE A 141 9.30 -2.01 -7.49
N TRP A 142 8.61 -1.95 -6.37
CA TRP A 142 9.11 -2.32 -5.05
C TRP A 142 8.08 -3.16 -4.30
N LEU A 143 8.57 -4.10 -3.52
CA LEU A 143 7.78 -4.78 -2.49
C LEU A 143 8.30 -4.32 -1.13
N LYS A 144 7.44 -3.73 -0.31
CA LYS A 144 7.79 -3.08 0.95
C LYS A 144 6.78 -3.35 2.04
N LYS A 145 7.21 -3.27 3.28
CA LYS A 145 6.33 -3.17 4.45
C LYS A 145 5.99 -1.71 4.72
N VAL A 146 4.87 -1.45 5.41
CA VAL A 146 4.41 -0.10 5.71
C VAL A 146 5.47 0.75 6.43
N TRP A 147 6.23 0.15 7.33
CA TRP A 147 7.30 0.87 8.05
C TRP A 147 8.48 1.23 7.16
N GLU A 148 8.79 0.44 6.14
CA GLU A 148 9.87 0.71 5.20
C GLU A 148 9.57 1.86 4.22
N ILE A 149 8.32 2.30 4.15
CA ILE A 149 7.88 3.43 3.32
C ILE A 149 7.40 4.62 4.14
N SER A 150 7.48 4.52 5.46
CA SER A 150 7.07 5.57 6.41
C SER A 150 8.28 6.10 7.17
N SER A 151 8.30 7.38 7.49
CA SER A 151 9.38 8.02 8.24
C SER A 151 8.83 9.08 9.19
N PRO A 152 9.60 9.53 10.18
CA PRO A 152 9.31 10.77 10.88
C PRO A 152 9.21 11.96 9.92
N SER A 153 8.70 13.07 10.40
CA SER A 153 8.73 14.37 9.73
C SER A 153 9.22 15.43 10.73
N GLY A 154 9.50 16.67 10.26
CA GLY A 154 9.99 17.74 11.15
C GLY A 154 9.02 18.13 12.28
N THR A 155 7.73 17.81 12.13
CA THR A 155 6.68 18.25 13.08
C THR A 155 5.96 17.09 13.77
N ASN A 156 6.03 15.88 13.22
CA ASN A 156 5.32 14.72 13.76
C ASN A 156 6.23 13.50 13.80
N ALA A 157 5.96 12.59 14.73
CA ALA A 157 6.69 11.34 14.85
C ALA A 157 6.54 10.44 13.59
N ILE A 158 5.49 10.66 12.79
CA ILE A 158 5.32 10.04 11.49
C ILE A 158 4.81 11.05 10.46
N LYS A 159 5.22 10.90 9.21
CA LYS A 159 4.79 11.78 8.12
C LYS A 159 3.31 11.60 7.80
N ILE A 160 2.55 12.68 7.92
CA ILE A 160 1.11 12.72 7.72
C ILE A 160 0.70 13.89 6.82
N GLN A 161 -0.50 13.82 6.31
CA GLN A 161 -1.21 14.95 5.74
C GLN A 161 -2.21 15.47 6.74
N THR A 162 -2.29 16.80 6.88
CA THR A 162 -3.32 17.48 7.64
C THR A 162 -4.20 18.30 6.72
N LYS A 163 -5.49 18.41 7.05
CA LYS A 163 -6.45 19.31 6.38
C LYS A 163 -7.18 20.10 7.45
N ARG A 164 -7.15 21.44 7.37
CA ARG A 164 -7.81 22.34 8.34
C ARG A 164 -7.45 22.04 9.80
N GLY A 165 -6.18 21.76 10.06
CA GLY A 165 -5.68 21.45 11.43
C GLY A 165 -6.01 20.05 11.95
N GLN A 166 -6.71 19.23 11.17
CA GLN A 166 -7.01 17.83 11.53
C GLN A 166 -6.08 16.87 10.79
N ILE A 167 -5.72 15.78 11.44
CA ILE A 167 -4.98 14.69 10.82
C ILE A 167 -5.88 14.01 9.77
N TYR A 168 -5.30 13.68 8.63
CA TYR A 168 -6.05 13.10 7.51
C TYR A 168 -5.44 11.78 7.05
N ASN A 169 -4.33 11.80 6.35
CA ASN A 169 -3.74 10.60 5.78
C ASN A 169 -2.31 10.35 6.28
N LEU A 170 -1.97 9.08 6.44
CA LEU A 170 -0.61 8.61 6.56
C LEU A 170 0.07 8.69 5.18
N ARG A 171 1.25 9.31 5.11
CA ARG A 171 1.95 9.63 3.85
C ARG A 171 3.29 8.90 3.74
N PRO A 172 3.67 8.43 2.55
CA PRO A 172 4.96 7.81 2.37
C PRO A 172 6.11 8.82 2.40
N CYS A 173 7.28 8.34 2.75
CA CYS A 173 8.55 9.02 2.48
C CYS A 173 9.06 8.64 1.08
N THR A 174 10.23 9.18 0.70
CA THR A 174 10.91 8.84 -0.57
C THR A 174 11.96 7.75 -0.32
N TRP A 175 11.54 6.59 0.16
CA TRP A 175 12.37 5.48 0.69
C TRP A 175 13.53 5.03 -0.22
N TYR A 176 13.45 5.31 -1.51
CA TYR A 176 14.46 4.95 -2.51
C TYR A 176 15.51 6.05 -2.75
N SER A 177 15.37 7.20 -2.11
CA SER A 177 16.30 8.33 -2.25
C SER A 177 17.45 8.22 -1.25
N SER A 178 18.66 8.50 -1.70
CA SER A 178 19.83 8.67 -0.81
C SER A 178 19.85 10.02 -0.08
N ARG A 179 18.95 10.96 -0.44
CA ARG A 179 18.91 12.34 0.10
C ARG A 179 17.70 12.54 1.01
N LEU A 180 17.51 11.66 2.01
CA LEU A 180 16.42 11.77 2.95
C LEU A 180 16.83 12.56 4.19
N SER A 181 16.01 13.55 4.58
CA SER A 181 16.13 14.21 5.88
C SER A 181 15.77 13.27 7.04
N TYR A 182 14.86 12.34 6.81
CA TYR A 182 14.40 11.34 7.77
C TYR A 182 14.37 9.99 7.10
N GLN A 183 15.09 9.02 7.69
CA GLN A 183 15.12 7.65 7.18
C GLN A 183 13.80 6.92 7.45
N PRO A 184 13.40 5.95 6.61
CA PRO A 184 12.30 5.06 6.91
C PRO A 184 12.51 4.32 8.23
N PHE A 185 11.42 3.90 8.86
CA PHE A 185 11.53 3.03 10.03
C PHE A 185 12.13 1.68 9.63
N THR A 186 12.98 1.14 10.50
CA THR A 186 13.66 -0.15 10.27
C THR A 186 12.85 -1.32 10.78
N ASN A 187 11.86 -1.08 11.61
CA ASN A 187 11.03 -2.11 12.21
C ASN A 187 9.62 -1.61 12.55
N LYS A 188 8.72 -2.55 12.71
CA LYS A 188 7.31 -2.30 13.00
C LYS A 188 7.06 -1.71 14.39
N ASN A 189 7.95 -1.96 15.38
CA ASN A 189 7.81 -1.39 16.71
C ASN A 189 7.97 0.14 16.71
N ASP A 190 8.99 0.64 16.03
CA ASP A 190 9.23 2.08 15.95
C ASP A 190 8.14 2.78 15.14
N PHE A 191 7.65 2.14 14.09
CA PHE A 191 6.48 2.61 13.35
C PHE A 191 5.22 2.70 14.23
N LEU A 192 4.91 1.66 15.04
CA LEU A 192 3.77 1.67 15.95
C LEU A 192 3.90 2.76 17.02
N LYS A 193 5.09 2.94 17.60
CA LYS A 193 5.35 4.04 18.54
C LYS A 193 5.10 5.39 17.90
N ALA A 194 5.61 5.60 16.67
CA ALA A 194 5.42 6.86 15.95
C ALA A 194 3.93 7.15 15.64
N LEU A 195 3.12 6.12 15.37
CA LEU A 195 1.67 6.27 15.26
C LEU A 195 1.05 6.69 16.59
N ALA A 196 1.41 6.03 17.72
CA ALA A 196 0.92 6.35 19.04
C ALA A 196 1.29 7.79 19.47
N ASP A 197 2.55 8.18 19.27
CA ASP A 197 3.04 9.53 19.59
C ASP A 197 2.31 10.59 18.76
N THR A 198 2.06 10.31 17.47
CA THR A 198 1.32 11.24 16.61
C THR A 198 -0.13 11.42 17.06
N GLN A 199 -0.80 10.36 17.53
CA GLN A 199 -2.18 10.44 18.06
C GLN A 199 -2.31 11.46 19.19
N THR A 200 -1.28 11.66 20.02
CA THR A 200 -1.34 12.59 21.17
C THR A 200 -1.54 14.03 20.76
N ASN A 201 -1.11 14.40 19.55
CA ASN A 201 -1.17 15.76 19.04
C ASN A 201 -2.53 16.15 18.43
N TYR A 202 -3.45 15.16 18.27
CA TYR A 202 -4.71 15.39 17.57
C TYR A 202 -5.92 14.98 18.42
N PRO A 203 -6.79 15.93 18.79
CA PRO A 203 -7.99 15.67 19.60
C PRO A 203 -8.93 14.61 19.01
N GLN A 204 -9.02 14.51 17.70
CA GLN A 204 -9.84 13.51 17.01
C GLN A 204 -9.45 12.06 17.33
N CYS A 205 -8.21 11.81 17.75
CA CYS A 205 -7.74 10.48 18.17
C CYS A 205 -8.10 10.13 19.61
N ALA A 206 -8.64 11.07 20.40
CA ALA A 206 -8.96 10.87 21.81
C ALA A 206 -9.82 9.61 22.11
N PRO A 207 -10.81 9.24 21.28
CA PRO A 207 -11.66 8.09 21.57
C PRO A 207 -10.94 6.75 21.62
N TYR A 208 -9.76 6.61 20.98
CA TYR A 208 -9.09 5.31 20.90
C TYR A 208 -7.60 5.34 21.31
N ARG A 209 -7.00 6.52 21.52
CA ARG A 209 -5.55 6.64 21.76
C ARG A 209 -5.06 6.09 23.08
N GLU A 210 -5.95 6.09 24.12
CA GLU A 210 -5.60 5.57 25.43
C GLU A 210 -5.30 4.08 25.35
N ASN A 211 -4.11 3.68 25.83
CA ASN A 211 -3.62 2.30 25.78
C ASN A 211 -3.56 1.69 24.36
N TRP A 212 -3.73 2.49 23.29
CA TRP A 212 -3.77 2.01 21.91
C TRP A 212 -2.59 1.11 21.58
N LEU A 213 -1.36 1.57 21.84
CA LEU A 213 -0.15 0.81 21.54
C LEU A 213 -0.09 -0.54 22.27
N THR A 214 -0.43 -0.52 23.56
CA THR A 214 -0.48 -1.74 24.40
C THR A 214 -1.52 -2.71 23.88
N ASN A 215 -2.71 -2.22 23.54
CA ASN A 215 -3.81 -3.04 23.04
C ASN A 215 -3.47 -3.68 21.70
N VAL A 216 -2.87 -2.92 20.76
CA VAL A 216 -2.40 -3.45 19.46
C VAL A 216 -1.36 -4.54 19.65
N LYS A 217 -0.36 -4.30 20.49
CA LYS A 217 0.72 -5.28 20.76
C LYS A 217 0.21 -6.54 21.43
N THR A 218 -0.63 -6.39 22.43
CA THR A 218 -1.23 -7.53 23.15
C THR A 218 -2.04 -8.40 22.21
N LYS A 219 -2.89 -7.78 21.39
CA LYS A 219 -3.71 -8.51 20.43
C LYS A 219 -2.89 -9.16 19.32
N TYR A 220 -1.86 -8.46 18.84
CA TYR A 220 -0.93 -9.04 17.84
C TYR A 220 -0.26 -10.30 18.41
N GLN A 221 0.24 -10.24 19.65
CA GLN A 221 0.85 -11.40 20.30
C GLN A 221 -0.16 -12.54 20.51
N GLN A 222 -1.40 -12.24 20.90
CA GLN A 222 -2.46 -13.25 21.03
C GLN A 222 -2.77 -13.94 19.70
N ASN A 223 -2.83 -13.20 18.60
CA ASN A 223 -3.20 -13.72 17.30
C ASN A 223 -2.05 -14.46 16.58
N THR A 224 -0.82 -14.01 16.77
CA THR A 224 0.35 -14.52 16.02
C THR A 224 1.32 -15.35 16.85
N GLY A 225 1.24 -15.27 18.18
CA GLY A 225 2.24 -15.84 19.10
C GLY A 225 3.57 -15.05 19.15
N ILE A 226 3.69 -13.97 18.38
CA ILE A 226 4.92 -13.17 18.25
C ILE A 226 4.79 -11.90 19.09
N LYS A 227 5.80 -11.61 19.92
CA LYS A 227 5.87 -10.37 20.70
C LYS A 227 6.42 -9.23 19.85
N LEU A 228 5.73 -8.07 19.89
CA LEU A 228 6.14 -6.81 19.27
C LEU A 228 6.92 -5.93 20.24
#